data_f8cc2cd3df9b2266557e39ef88e022b5
#
_entry.id   f8cc2cd3df9b2266557e39ef88e022b5
#
_cell.length_a   1.000
_cell.length_b   1.000
_cell.length_c   1.000
_cell.angle_alpha   90.00
_cell.angle_beta   90.00
_cell.angle_gamma   90.00
#
_symmetry.space_group_name_H-M   'P 1'
#
loop_
_entity.id
_entity.type
_entity.pdbx_description
1 polymer ?
#
loop_
_entity_poly.entity_id
_entity_poly.type
_entity_poly.pdbx_seq_one_letter_code
_entity_poly.pdbx_strand_id
1 'polypeptide(L)'
;MYNVKTSSFEGPFDVLLDLIEKRKLFINDISLSSVTDDFLSYIRQMEKAEPSVMSGFIVVAATLILIKSRSLLPNFTLTKEEEREAGDLGKRLSMYQLFVGLGD
;
A
#
# COMPACT_ATOMS: atom_id res chain seq x y z
N MET A 1 -11.62 20.66 -8.51
CA MET A 1 -11.59 20.08 -8.56
C MET A 1 -10.90 18.95 -8.23
N TYR A 2 -10.68 18.32 -8.87
CA TYR A 2 -10.17 17.20 -8.62
C TYR A 2 -8.78 17.08 -8.76
N ASN A 3 -8.13 18.00 -9.36
CA ASN A 3 -6.72 18.01 -9.47
C ASN A 3 -6.04 18.13 -8.16
N VAL A 4 -6.70 18.72 -7.23
CA VAL A 4 -6.19 18.73 -5.89
C VAL A 4 -5.99 17.33 -5.41
N LYS A 5 -6.89 16.45 -5.78
CA LYS A 5 -6.75 15.11 -5.39
C LYS A 5 -5.54 14.46 -6.01
N THR A 6 -5.24 14.80 -7.23
CA THR A 6 -4.08 14.28 -7.88
C THR A 6 -2.83 14.67 -7.13
N SER A 7 -2.75 15.91 -6.69
CA SER A 7 -1.56 16.35 -6.00
C SER A 7 -1.42 15.71 -4.64
N SER A 8 -2.48 15.14 -4.09
CA SER A 8 -2.37 14.50 -2.80
C SER A 8 -1.83 13.07 -2.90
N PHE A 9 -1.64 12.56 -4.11
CA PHE A 9 -1.05 11.24 -4.24
C PHE A 9 0.44 11.36 -4.21
N GLU A 10 0.96 11.80 -3.09
CA GLU A 10 2.37 11.98 -3.00
C GLU A 10 3.06 10.84 -2.30
N GLY A 11 2.32 9.97 -1.66
CA GLY A 11 2.90 8.88 -0.93
C GLY A 11 2.23 7.55 -1.23
N PRO A 12 2.89 6.47 -0.84
CA PRO A 12 2.35 5.13 -1.13
C PRO A 12 1.04 4.84 -0.42
N PHE A 13 0.81 5.44 0.75
CA PHE A 13 -0.43 5.19 1.46
C PHE A 13 -1.62 5.82 0.73
N ASP A 14 -1.43 6.99 0.13
CA ASP A 14 -2.49 7.62 -0.65
C ASP A 14 -2.89 6.73 -1.82
N VAL A 15 -1.91 6.15 -2.48
CA VAL A 15 -2.18 5.27 -3.61
C VAL A 15 -2.90 4.01 -3.15
N LEU A 16 -2.43 3.41 -2.04
CA LEU A 16 -3.08 2.22 -1.52
C LEU A 16 -4.52 2.48 -1.14
N LEU A 17 -4.80 3.59 -0.48
CA LEU A 17 -6.17 3.91 -0.10
C LEU A 17 -7.04 4.07 -1.34
N ASP A 18 -6.51 4.73 -2.36
CA ASP A 18 -7.26 4.91 -3.58
C ASP A 18 -7.61 3.55 -4.22
N LEU A 19 -6.64 2.65 -4.28
CA LEU A 19 -6.87 1.34 -4.88
C LEU A 19 -7.88 0.52 -4.09
N ILE A 20 -7.79 0.58 -2.78
CA ILE A 20 -8.70 -0.14 -1.91
C ILE A 20 -10.12 0.42 -2.01
N GLU A 21 -10.24 1.74 -2.03
CA GLU A 21 -11.54 2.39 -2.08
C GLU A 21 -12.22 2.17 -3.42
N LYS A 22 -11.46 2.16 -4.49
CA LYS A 22 -12.03 1.91 -5.80
C LYS A 22 -12.68 0.54 -5.88
N ARG A 23 -12.14 -0.42 -5.15
CA ARG A 23 -12.69 -1.77 -5.14
C ARG A 23 -13.69 -1.97 -4.00
N LYS A 24 -13.94 -0.91 -3.22
CA LYS A 24 -14.88 -0.95 -2.11
C LYS A 24 -14.51 -2.04 -1.09
N LEU A 25 -13.23 -2.11 -0.78
CA LEU A 25 -12.70 -3.07 0.17
C LEU A 25 -12.39 -2.41 1.49
N PHE A 26 -12.29 -3.22 2.54
CA PHE A 26 -11.82 -2.76 3.83
C PHE A 26 -10.33 -3.02 3.93
N ILE A 27 -9.65 -2.32 4.84
CA ILE A 27 -8.21 -2.51 5.03
C ILE A 27 -7.99 -3.79 5.82
N ASN A 28 -7.46 -4.79 5.16
CA ASN A 28 -7.06 -6.05 5.78
C ASN A 28 -6.08 -6.75 4.84
N ASP A 29 -5.53 -7.87 5.29
CA ASP A 29 -4.53 -8.57 4.50
C ASP A 29 -5.05 -9.05 3.14
N ILE A 30 -6.31 -9.45 3.10
CA ILE A 30 -6.89 -9.91 1.84
C ILE A 30 -6.95 -8.75 0.85
N SER A 31 -7.38 -7.60 1.31
CA SER A 31 -7.46 -6.41 0.46
C SER A 31 -6.08 -5.97 -0.01
N LEU A 32 -5.11 -5.96 0.90
CA LEU A 32 -3.76 -5.58 0.55
C LEU A 32 -3.17 -6.54 -0.48
N SER A 33 -3.43 -7.82 -0.32
CA SER A 33 -2.98 -8.81 -1.28
C SER A 33 -3.64 -8.56 -2.65
N SER A 34 -4.92 -8.20 -2.65
CA SER A 34 -5.67 -7.97 -3.88
C SER A 34 -5.17 -6.80 -4.70
N VAL A 35 -4.69 -5.75 -4.04
CA VAL A 35 -4.25 -4.55 -4.76
C VAL A 35 -2.75 -4.53 -5.04
N THR A 36 -2.04 -5.59 -4.67
CA THR A 36 -0.59 -5.61 -4.84
C THR A 36 -0.18 -5.41 -6.29
N ASP A 37 -0.81 -6.11 -7.22
CA ASP A 37 -0.44 -6.00 -8.62
C ASP A 37 -0.74 -4.60 -9.17
N ASP A 38 -1.83 -4.00 -8.75
CA ASP A 38 -2.16 -2.65 -9.17
C ASP A 38 -1.15 -1.65 -8.62
N PHE A 39 -0.70 -1.88 -7.39
CA PHE A 39 0.30 -1.01 -6.79
C PHE A 39 1.63 -1.11 -7.54
N LEU A 40 2.04 -2.32 -7.89
CA LEU A 40 3.26 -2.52 -8.65
C LEU A 40 3.16 -1.87 -10.04
N SER A 41 1.98 -1.94 -10.64
CA SER A 41 1.76 -1.31 -11.92
C SER A 41 1.90 0.20 -11.81
N TYR A 42 1.40 0.76 -10.71
CA TYR A 42 1.52 2.19 -10.47
C TYR A 42 3.00 2.60 -10.37
N ILE A 43 3.79 1.79 -9.66
CA ILE A 43 5.21 2.08 -9.52
C ILE A 43 5.91 2.07 -10.88
N ARG A 44 5.56 1.13 -11.74
CA ARG A 44 6.18 1.06 -13.05
C ARG A 44 5.92 2.30 -13.89
N GLN A 45 4.86 3.03 -13.59
CA GLN A 45 4.55 4.25 -14.31
C GLN A 45 5.21 5.47 -13.71
N MET A 46 5.96 5.30 -12.63
CA MET A 46 6.61 6.40 -11.94
C MET A 46 8.06 6.56 -12.39
N GLU A 47 8.30 6.45 -13.68
CA GLU A 47 9.67 6.45 -14.17
C GLU A 47 10.45 7.68 -13.84
N LYS A 48 9.80 8.81 -13.72
CA LYS A 48 10.51 10.07 -13.50
C LYS A 48 10.44 10.55 -12.05
N ALA A 49 10.00 9.69 -11.15
CA ALA A 49 9.92 10.08 -9.76
C ALA A 49 11.32 10.20 -9.18
N GLU A 50 11.46 11.10 -8.23
CA GLU A 50 12.73 11.24 -7.54
C GLU A 50 13.04 10.01 -6.72
N PRO A 51 14.32 9.66 -6.55
CA PRO A 51 14.66 8.48 -5.77
C PRO A 51 14.09 8.46 -4.37
N SER A 52 14.02 9.60 -3.72
CA SER A 52 13.48 9.65 -2.36
C SER A 52 12.00 9.28 -2.33
N VAL A 53 11.26 9.70 -3.35
CA VAL A 53 9.86 9.36 -3.46
C VAL A 53 9.69 7.87 -3.80
N MET A 54 10.48 7.43 -4.77
CA MET A 54 10.42 6.04 -5.22
C MET A 54 10.75 5.07 -4.10
N SER A 55 11.68 5.45 -3.24
CA SER A 55 12.11 4.61 -2.13
C SER A 55 10.94 4.22 -1.22
N GLY A 56 10.10 5.17 -0.89
CA GLY A 56 8.94 4.86 -0.05
C GLY A 56 7.97 3.90 -0.72
N PHE A 57 7.77 4.08 -2.02
CA PHE A 57 6.90 3.17 -2.76
C PHE A 57 7.46 1.76 -2.81
N ILE A 58 8.78 1.63 -2.98
CA ILE A 58 9.40 0.32 -3.06
C ILE A 58 9.34 -0.41 -1.72
N VAL A 59 9.52 0.30 -0.62
CA VAL A 59 9.42 -0.31 0.69
C VAL A 59 8.02 -0.89 0.91
N VAL A 60 7.00 -0.12 0.57
CA VAL A 60 5.63 -0.60 0.73
C VAL A 60 5.35 -1.76 -0.23
N ALA A 61 5.86 -1.67 -1.46
CA ALA A 61 5.68 -2.75 -2.42
C ALA A 61 6.26 -4.05 -1.91
N ALA A 62 7.45 -4.00 -1.30
CA ALA A 62 8.07 -5.19 -0.77
C ALA A 62 7.20 -5.84 0.29
N THR A 63 6.61 -5.04 1.17
CA THR A 63 5.72 -5.57 2.20
C THR A 63 4.46 -6.16 1.59
N LEU A 64 3.90 -5.51 0.56
CA LEU A 64 2.72 -6.05 -0.11
C LEU A 64 3.01 -7.39 -0.75
N ILE A 65 4.19 -7.55 -1.32
CA ILE A 65 4.58 -8.81 -1.93
C ILE A 65 4.66 -9.91 -0.86
N LEU A 66 5.18 -9.60 0.31
CA LEU A 66 5.21 -10.56 1.41
C LEU A 66 3.79 -10.96 1.83
N ILE A 67 2.91 -10.00 1.97
CA ILE A 67 1.53 -10.26 2.36
C ILE A 67 0.84 -11.15 1.32
N LYS A 68 1.04 -10.83 0.05
CA LYS A 68 0.44 -11.62 -1.02
C LYS A 68 0.99 -13.03 -1.04
N SER A 69 2.31 -13.17 -0.88
CA SER A 69 2.94 -14.49 -0.89
C SER A 69 2.43 -15.34 0.25
N ARG A 70 2.31 -14.76 1.45
CA ARG A 70 1.79 -15.49 2.60
C ARG A 70 0.35 -15.93 2.34
N SER A 71 -0.42 -15.06 1.69
CA SER A 71 -1.80 -15.33 1.40
C SER A 71 -1.98 -16.47 0.38
N LEU A 72 -1.07 -16.57 -0.57
CA LEU A 72 -1.20 -17.54 -1.66
C LEU A 72 -0.48 -18.86 -1.41
N LEU A 73 0.53 -18.87 -0.54
CA LEU A 73 1.36 -20.04 -0.34
C LEU A 73 1.16 -20.60 1.07
N PRO A 74 0.47 -21.71 1.21
CA PRO A 74 0.12 -22.22 2.56
C PRO A 74 1.34 -22.56 3.40
N ASN A 75 2.45 -22.94 2.76
CA ASN A 75 3.65 -23.28 3.50
C ASN A 75 4.66 -22.16 3.61
N PHE A 76 4.29 -20.96 3.17
CA PHE A 76 5.19 -19.84 3.20
C PHE A 76 5.31 -19.30 4.62
N THR A 77 6.55 -19.20 5.10
CA THR A 77 6.80 -18.75 6.46
C THR A 77 7.61 -17.47 6.42
N LEU A 78 7.13 -16.46 7.12
CA LEU A 78 7.85 -15.20 7.24
C LEU A 78 8.72 -15.23 8.49
N THR A 79 9.81 -14.47 8.44
CA THR A 79 10.59 -14.25 9.65
C THR A 79 9.77 -13.40 10.61
N LYS A 80 10.22 -13.32 11.86
CA LYS A 80 9.52 -12.50 12.84
C LYS A 80 9.46 -11.05 12.41
N GLU A 81 10.53 -10.55 11.83
CA GLU A 81 10.56 -9.17 11.39
C GLU A 81 9.62 -8.95 10.22
N GLU A 82 9.59 -9.88 9.27
CA GLU A 82 8.68 -9.79 8.15
C GLU A 82 7.23 -9.86 8.59
N GLU A 83 6.92 -10.72 9.58
CA GLU A 83 5.57 -10.78 10.10
C GLU A 83 5.16 -9.47 10.74
N ARG A 84 6.08 -8.84 11.45
CA ARG A 84 5.77 -7.56 12.06
C ARG A 84 5.53 -6.49 11.02
N GLU A 85 6.36 -6.46 9.98
CA GLU A 85 6.20 -5.49 8.92
C GLU A 85 4.89 -5.69 8.18
N ALA A 86 4.55 -6.94 7.89
CA ALA A 86 3.30 -7.23 7.20
C ALA A 86 2.10 -6.82 8.05
N GLY A 87 2.15 -7.11 9.34
CA GLY A 87 1.06 -6.73 10.23
C GLY A 87 0.96 -5.23 10.43
N ASP A 88 2.11 -4.56 10.45
CA ASP A 88 2.13 -3.12 10.66
C ASP A 88 1.57 -2.33 9.48
N LEU A 89 1.72 -2.83 8.27
CA LEU A 89 1.30 -2.07 7.11
C LEU A 89 -0.19 -1.74 7.18
N GLY A 90 -1.02 -2.74 7.45
CA GLY A 90 -2.46 -2.51 7.55
C GLY A 90 -2.81 -1.54 8.67
N LYS A 91 -2.13 -1.68 9.81
CA LYS A 91 -2.37 -0.78 10.94
C LYS A 91 -1.99 0.66 10.59
N ARG A 92 -0.84 0.83 9.98
CA ARG A 92 -0.38 2.16 9.62
C ARG A 92 -1.27 2.79 8.57
N LEU A 93 -1.73 1.98 7.62
CA LEU A 93 -2.62 2.48 6.60
C LEU A 93 -3.97 2.90 7.20
N SER A 94 -4.48 2.12 8.15
CA SER A 94 -5.72 2.47 8.82
C SER A 94 -5.60 3.77 9.61
N MET A 95 -4.46 3.95 10.29
CA MET A 95 -4.21 5.18 11.01
C MET A 95 -4.12 6.36 10.05
N TYR A 96 -3.47 6.15 8.93
CA TYR A 96 -3.35 7.20 7.93
C TYR A 96 -4.73 7.58 7.38
N GLN A 97 -5.57 6.59 7.12
CA GLN A 97 -6.91 6.85 6.63
C GLN A 97 -7.71 7.70 7.62
N LEU A 98 -7.60 7.38 8.89
CA LEU A 98 -8.26 8.12 9.92
C LEU A 98 -7.75 9.56 9.98
N PHE A 99 -6.43 9.72 9.91
CA PHE A 99 -5.82 11.03 9.96
C PHE A 99 -6.28 11.90 8.79
N VAL A 100 -6.30 11.35 7.60
CA VAL A 100 -6.73 12.08 6.41
C VAL A 100 -8.20 12.46 6.53
N GLY A 101 -9.02 11.56 7.05
CA GLY A 101 -10.43 11.85 7.24
C GLY A 101 -10.67 12.97 8.22
N LEU A 102 -9.84 13.04 9.27
CA LEU A 102 -9.98 14.11 10.25
C LEU A 102 -9.52 15.44 9.69
N GLY A 103 -8.66 15.41 8.71
CA GLY A 103 -8.15 16.63 8.12
C GLY A 103 -9.15 17.35 7.25
N ASP A 104 -10.23 16.68 6.93
CA ASP A 104 -11.25 17.33 6.16
C ASP A 104 -12.19 18.10 7.06
#